data_51c03d1db6ee7f9c93ddb693dea13e26
#
_entry.id   51c03d1db6ee7f9c93ddb693dea13e26
#
_cell.length_a   1.000
_cell.length_b   1.000
_cell.length_c   1.000
_cell.angle_alpha   90.00
_cell.angle_beta   90.00
_cell.angle_gamma   90.00
#
_symmetry.space_group_name_H-M   'P 1'
#
loop_
_entity.id
_entity.type
_entity.pdbx_description
1 polymer ?
#
loop_
_entity_poly.entity_id
_entity_poly.type
_entity_poly.pdbx_seq_one_letter_code
_entity_poly.pdbx_strand_id
1 'polypeptide(L)'
;MRKTIIAALAATFIAPAVFAADVTEADYQKAMKDVLGGIQASGKAIREAGDLSAAVAGAKTIDAALASIDSFWSARKDAEAVKMNAASRAAAVALGKAAESKDVAATSEAMKGLQGTCKACHDVHREQLPDKTYKIK
;
A
#
# COMPACT_ATOMS: atom_id res chain seq x y z
N MET A 1 -66.94 15.40 8.40
CA MET A 1 -65.78 14.54 8.60
C MET A 1 -64.92 14.56 7.31
N ARG A 2 -63.85 15.33 7.30
CA ARG A 2 -62.91 15.42 6.15
C ARG A 2 -61.75 14.47 6.36
N LYS A 3 -61.65 13.46 5.50
CA LYS A 3 -60.53 12.49 5.49
C LYS A 3 -59.39 13.09 4.65
N THR A 4 -58.32 13.52 5.31
CA THR A 4 -57.07 13.93 4.64
C THR A 4 -56.25 12.70 4.32
N ILE A 5 -56.02 12.43 3.01
CA ILE A 5 -55.12 11.41 2.52
C ILE A 5 -53.76 12.03 2.39
N ILE A 6 -52.79 11.59 3.21
CA ILE A 6 -51.37 11.98 3.11
C ILE A 6 -50.72 11.00 2.17
N ALA A 7 -50.37 11.47 0.96
CA ALA A 7 -49.54 10.68 0.01
C ALA A 7 -48.07 10.83 0.41
N ALA A 8 -47.49 9.75 0.87
CA ALA A 8 -46.05 9.70 1.13
C ALA A 8 -45.29 9.50 -0.19
N LEU A 9 -44.53 10.51 -0.62
CA LEU A 9 -43.62 10.45 -1.75
C LEU A 9 -42.35 9.72 -1.29
N ALA A 10 -42.15 8.49 -1.72
CA ALA A 10 -40.90 7.77 -1.53
C ALA A 10 -39.88 8.26 -2.57
N ALA A 11 -38.93 9.09 -2.15
CA ALA A 11 -37.80 9.50 -2.96
C ALA A 11 -36.76 8.36 -3.01
N THR A 12 -36.67 7.66 -4.13
CA THR A 12 -35.63 6.68 -4.40
C THR A 12 -34.34 7.39 -4.69
N PHE A 13 -33.40 7.40 -3.73
CA PHE A 13 -32.03 7.85 -3.94
C PHE A 13 -31.28 6.76 -4.73
N ILE A 14 -31.08 6.99 -6.03
CA ILE A 14 -30.14 6.21 -6.83
C ILE A 14 -28.74 6.80 -6.56
N ALA A 15 -27.98 6.14 -5.68
CA ALA A 15 -26.58 6.46 -5.51
C ALA A 15 -25.82 6.12 -6.79
N PRO A 16 -25.00 7.04 -7.37
CA PRO A 16 -24.16 6.70 -8.50
C PRO A 16 -23.15 5.64 -8.06
N ALA A 17 -23.13 4.50 -8.77
CA ALA A 17 -22.07 3.52 -8.62
C ALA A 17 -20.78 4.16 -9.13
N VAL A 18 -19.90 4.56 -8.21
CA VAL A 18 -18.54 4.97 -8.55
C VAL A 18 -17.79 3.70 -8.96
N PHE A 19 -17.69 3.47 -10.25
CA PHE A 19 -16.76 2.46 -10.77
C PHE A 19 -15.36 2.97 -10.47
N ALA A 20 -14.69 2.34 -9.50
CA ALA A 20 -13.25 2.53 -9.32
C ALA A 20 -12.58 2.07 -10.63
N ALA A 21 -11.79 2.95 -11.25
CA ALA A 21 -11.03 2.59 -12.43
C ALA A 21 -10.07 1.44 -12.06
N ASP A 22 -9.97 0.46 -12.96
CA ASP A 22 -9.04 -0.65 -12.76
C ASP A 22 -7.61 -0.13 -12.68
N VAL A 23 -6.86 -0.58 -11.67
CA VAL A 23 -5.44 -0.26 -11.51
C VAL A 23 -4.67 -0.88 -12.66
N THR A 24 -3.97 -0.05 -13.43
CA THR A 24 -3.17 -0.48 -14.58
C THR A 24 -1.78 -0.97 -14.12
N GLU A 25 -1.04 -1.62 -15.02
CA GLU A 25 0.35 -1.98 -14.77
C GLU A 25 1.25 -0.74 -14.60
N ALA A 26 0.94 0.35 -15.29
CA ALA A 26 1.64 1.63 -15.11
C ALA A 26 1.41 2.22 -13.71
N ASP A 27 0.19 2.14 -13.18
CA ASP A 27 -0.13 2.56 -11.81
C ASP A 27 0.61 1.68 -10.79
N TYR A 28 0.66 0.37 -11.04
CA TYR A 28 1.43 -0.57 -10.22
C TYR A 28 2.91 -0.21 -10.20
N GLN A 29 3.52 0.04 -11.36
CA GLN A 29 4.92 0.43 -11.46
C GLN A 29 5.19 1.77 -10.78
N LYS A 30 4.27 2.73 -10.87
CA LYS A 30 4.36 3.99 -10.13
C LYS A 30 4.34 3.74 -8.62
N ALA A 31 3.41 2.94 -8.13
CA ALA A 31 3.33 2.58 -6.71
C ALA A 31 4.64 1.94 -6.22
N MET A 32 5.26 1.05 -7.01
CA MET A 32 6.56 0.46 -6.66
C MET A 32 7.70 1.50 -6.58
N LYS A 33 7.67 2.55 -7.41
CA LYS A 33 8.62 3.68 -7.29
C LYS A 33 8.38 4.48 -6.02
N ASP A 34 7.13 4.72 -5.66
CA ASP A 34 6.77 5.42 -4.42
C ASP A 34 7.20 4.60 -3.18
N VAL A 35 7.01 3.27 -3.21
CA VAL A 35 7.54 2.34 -2.19
C VAL A 35 9.05 2.47 -2.07
N LEU A 36 9.78 2.45 -3.18
CA LEU A 36 11.23 2.58 -3.19
C LEU A 36 11.68 3.91 -2.58
N GLY A 37 11.00 5.01 -2.92
CA GLY A 37 11.25 6.34 -2.34
C GLY A 37 11.07 6.34 -0.83
N GLY A 38 9.98 5.73 -0.33
CA GLY A 38 9.73 5.57 1.10
C GLY A 38 10.79 4.74 1.82
N ILE A 39 11.26 3.64 1.21
CA ILE A 39 12.35 2.81 1.74
C ILE A 39 13.66 3.60 1.82
N GLN A 40 13.99 4.37 0.77
CA GLN A 40 15.22 5.18 0.74
C GLN A 40 15.22 6.28 1.80
N ALA A 41 14.10 7.00 1.95
CA ALA A 41 13.93 8.04 2.97
C ALA A 41 14.06 7.45 4.38
N SER A 42 13.38 6.35 4.65
CA SER A 42 13.43 5.67 5.94
C SER A 42 14.82 5.13 6.24
N GLY A 43 15.48 4.50 5.25
CA GLY A 43 16.83 3.97 5.40
C GLY A 43 17.88 5.07 5.64
N LYS A 44 17.70 6.24 5.04
CA LYS A 44 18.55 7.42 5.33
C LYS A 44 18.38 7.88 6.78
N ALA A 45 17.15 8.09 7.24
CA ALA A 45 16.85 8.50 8.61
C ALA A 45 17.43 7.54 9.67
N ILE A 46 17.33 6.23 9.42
CA ILE A 46 17.88 5.19 10.30
C ILE A 46 19.42 5.31 10.38
N ARG A 47 20.11 5.49 9.25
CA ARG A 47 21.57 5.59 9.22
C ARG A 47 22.08 6.87 9.87
N GLU A 48 21.37 7.97 9.75
CA GLU A 48 21.73 9.25 10.36
C GLU A 48 21.46 9.28 11.87
N ALA A 49 20.68 8.30 12.40
CA ALA A 49 20.42 8.04 13.82
C ALA A 49 19.96 9.27 14.64
N GLY A 50 19.38 10.27 13.98
CA GLY A 50 18.92 11.52 14.62
C GLY A 50 17.40 11.60 14.63
N ASP A 51 16.85 12.22 13.60
CA ASP A 51 15.42 12.42 13.44
C ASP A 51 14.80 11.31 12.59
N LEU A 52 13.93 10.48 13.20
CA LEU A 52 13.19 9.42 12.51
C LEU A 52 11.89 9.89 11.84
N SER A 53 11.59 11.20 11.81
CA SER A 53 10.38 11.73 11.16
C SER A 53 10.27 11.34 9.68
N ALA A 54 11.42 11.30 8.98
CA ALA A 54 11.45 10.84 7.59
C ALA A 54 11.17 9.33 7.46
N ALA A 55 11.49 8.52 8.48
CA ALA A 55 11.10 7.10 8.50
C ALA A 55 9.60 6.93 8.75
N VAL A 56 8.99 7.75 9.61
CA VAL A 56 7.53 7.80 9.80
C VAL A 56 6.82 8.18 8.50
N ALA A 57 7.28 9.25 7.83
CA ALA A 57 6.71 9.69 6.56
C ALA A 57 6.89 8.62 5.45
N GLY A 58 8.08 8.03 5.36
CA GLY A 58 8.40 6.97 4.42
C GLY A 58 7.50 5.74 4.61
N ALA A 59 7.28 5.32 5.84
CA ALA A 59 6.39 4.20 6.16
C ALA A 59 4.94 4.46 5.72
N LYS A 60 4.42 5.67 5.92
CA LYS A 60 3.09 6.09 5.45
C LYS A 60 3.01 6.08 3.92
N THR A 61 4.05 6.58 3.24
CA THR A 61 4.13 6.54 1.77
C THR A 61 4.10 5.10 1.27
N ILE A 62 4.85 4.20 1.90
CA ILE A 62 4.89 2.77 1.53
C ILE A 62 3.52 2.13 1.69
N ASP A 63 2.86 2.29 2.85
CA ASP A 63 1.52 1.72 3.07
C ASP A 63 0.50 2.26 2.07
N ALA A 64 0.47 3.58 1.83
CA ALA A 64 -0.44 4.20 0.88
C ALA A 64 -0.21 3.70 -0.56
N ALA A 65 1.04 3.59 -0.99
CA ALA A 65 1.38 3.07 -2.31
C ALA A 65 0.95 1.61 -2.47
N LEU A 66 1.21 0.76 -1.47
CA LEU A 66 0.78 -0.64 -1.49
C LEU A 66 -0.75 -0.77 -1.42
N ALA A 67 -1.45 0.10 -0.68
CA ALA A 67 -2.90 0.14 -0.66
C ALA A 67 -3.50 0.47 -2.02
N SER A 68 -2.88 1.36 -2.77
CA SER A 68 -3.36 1.79 -4.10
C SER A 68 -3.36 0.65 -5.14
N ILE A 69 -2.64 -0.44 -4.89
CA ILE A 69 -2.54 -1.59 -5.79
C ILE A 69 -3.27 -2.84 -5.29
N ASP A 70 -4.04 -2.76 -4.21
CA ASP A 70 -4.80 -3.91 -3.69
C ASP A 70 -5.76 -4.49 -4.76
N SER A 71 -6.43 -3.62 -5.53
CA SER A 71 -7.36 -4.04 -6.58
C SER A 71 -6.66 -4.68 -7.79
N PHE A 72 -5.41 -4.35 -8.07
CA PHE A 72 -4.64 -4.94 -9.17
C PHE A 72 -4.49 -6.46 -9.03
N TRP A 73 -4.16 -6.92 -7.83
CA TRP A 73 -4.02 -8.36 -7.54
C TRP A 73 -5.36 -9.05 -7.39
N SER A 74 -6.35 -8.37 -6.80
CA SER A 74 -7.71 -8.91 -6.66
C SER A 74 -8.37 -9.12 -8.02
N ALA A 75 -8.20 -8.19 -8.98
CA ALA A 75 -8.72 -8.31 -10.34
C ALA A 75 -8.06 -9.49 -11.09
N ARG A 76 -6.80 -9.79 -10.80
CA ARG A 76 -6.07 -10.94 -11.35
C ARG A 76 -6.42 -12.27 -10.67
N LYS A 77 -7.22 -12.23 -9.59
CA LYS A 77 -7.59 -13.39 -8.78
C LYS A 77 -6.39 -14.12 -8.17
N ASP A 78 -5.30 -13.39 -7.92
CA ASP A 78 -4.07 -13.88 -7.32
C ASP A 78 -4.14 -13.72 -5.81
N ALA A 79 -4.69 -14.72 -5.12
CA ALA A 79 -4.86 -14.70 -3.67
C ALA A 79 -3.52 -14.68 -2.91
N GLU A 80 -2.46 -15.25 -3.49
CA GLU A 80 -1.13 -15.23 -2.89
C GLU A 80 -0.54 -13.81 -2.92
N ALA A 81 -0.59 -13.14 -4.06
CA ALA A 81 -0.14 -11.75 -4.19
C ALA A 81 -0.94 -10.80 -3.30
N VAL A 82 -2.27 -10.97 -3.18
CA VAL A 82 -3.10 -10.21 -2.24
C VAL A 82 -2.61 -10.37 -0.80
N LYS A 83 -2.33 -11.61 -0.37
CA LYS A 83 -1.81 -11.89 0.97
C LYS A 83 -0.44 -11.29 1.19
N MET A 84 0.46 -11.38 0.21
CA MET A 84 1.80 -10.81 0.28
C MET A 84 1.77 -9.28 0.33
N ASN A 85 0.89 -8.64 -0.45
CA ASN A 85 0.70 -7.19 -0.39
C ASN A 85 0.21 -6.74 0.99
N ALA A 86 -0.79 -7.43 1.55
CA ALA A 86 -1.28 -7.15 2.89
C ALA A 86 -0.19 -7.32 3.97
N ALA A 87 0.67 -8.34 3.86
CA ALA A 87 1.79 -8.53 4.78
C ALA A 87 2.82 -7.39 4.68
N SER A 88 3.12 -6.91 3.47
CA SER A 88 4.02 -5.78 3.24
C SER A 88 3.44 -4.47 3.79
N ARG A 89 2.13 -4.24 3.68
CA ARG A 89 1.44 -3.12 4.29
C ARG A 89 1.53 -3.16 5.83
N ALA A 90 1.27 -4.33 6.42
CA ALA A 90 1.41 -4.50 7.86
C ALA A 90 2.84 -4.23 8.36
N ALA A 91 3.86 -4.66 7.59
CA ALA A 91 5.26 -4.39 7.90
C ALA A 91 5.60 -2.89 7.77
N ALA A 92 5.03 -2.17 6.79
CA ALA A 92 5.19 -0.72 6.67
C ALA A 92 4.58 0.02 7.87
N VAL A 93 3.38 -0.38 8.32
CA VAL A 93 2.77 0.17 9.54
C VAL A 93 3.64 -0.10 10.78
N ALA A 94 4.23 -1.30 10.90
CA ALA A 94 5.14 -1.63 11.99
C ALA A 94 6.41 -0.75 11.96
N LEU A 95 6.97 -0.49 10.78
CA LEU A 95 8.08 0.44 10.60
C LEU A 95 7.73 1.85 11.09
N GLY A 96 6.55 2.36 10.72
CA GLY A 96 6.08 3.67 11.16
C GLY A 96 5.96 3.77 12.68
N LYS A 97 5.36 2.76 13.33
CA LYS A 97 5.22 2.70 14.79
C LYS A 97 6.58 2.64 15.50
N ALA A 98 7.52 1.85 14.99
CA ALA A 98 8.86 1.79 15.53
C ALA A 98 9.58 3.15 15.43
N ALA A 99 9.45 3.85 14.30
CA ALA A 99 10.02 5.17 14.10
C ALA A 99 9.38 6.24 15.00
N GLU A 100 8.08 6.17 15.25
CA GLU A 100 7.36 7.05 16.19
C GLU A 100 7.85 6.90 17.62
N SER A 101 8.30 5.71 18.03
CA SER A 101 8.91 5.48 19.35
C SER A 101 10.32 6.07 19.50
N LYS A 102 10.89 6.59 18.41
CA LYS A 102 12.26 7.15 18.32
C LYS A 102 13.37 6.14 18.69
N ASP A 103 13.08 4.86 18.61
CA ASP A 103 14.03 3.76 18.80
C ASP A 103 14.66 3.38 17.47
N VAL A 104 15.91 3.77 17.24
CA VAL A 104 16.65 3.50 16.01
C VAL A 104 16.85 1.99 15.79
N ALA A 105 17.10 1.22 16.83
CA ALA A 105 17.32 -0.21 16.74
C ALA A 105 16.03 -0.93 16.35
N ALA A 106 14.92 -0.63 17.02
CA ALA A 106 13.60 -1.16 16.68
C ALA A 106 13.17 -0.77 15.26
N THR A 107 13.43 0.49 14.84
CA THR A 107 13.13 0.97 13.49
C THR A 107 13.95 0.23 12.45
N SER A 108 15.23 -0.03 12.72
CA SER A 108 16.11 -0.80 11.82
C SER A 108 15.61 -2.24 11.66
N GLU A 109 15.19 -2.87 12.73
CA GLU A 109 14.65 -4.24 12.68
C GLU A 109 13.32 -4.30 11.91
N ALA A 110 12.41 -3.35 12.16
CA ALA A 110 11.17 -3.23 11.40
C ALA A 110 11.42 -3.00 9.90
N MET A 111 12.45 -2.22 9.53
CA MET A 111 12.87 -2.03 8.14
C MET A 111 13.33 -3.34 7.50
N LYS A 112 14.11 -4.16 8.20
CA LYS A 112 14.52 -5.49 7.70
C LYS A 112 13.32 -6.40 7.48
N GLY A 113 12.36 -6.39 8.41
CA GLY A 113 11.10 -7.12 8.27
C GLY A 113 10.35 -6.72 7.01
N LEU A 114 10.18 -5.41 6.77
CA LEU A 114 9.55 -4.88 5.56
C LEU A 114 10.30 -5.33 4.29
N GLN A 115 11.61 -5.20 4.25
CA GLN A 115 12.42 -5.63 3.10
C GLN A 115 12.27 -7.14 2.83
N GLY A 116 12.12 -7.95 3.88
CA GLY A 116 11.84 -9.37 3.77
C GLY A 116 10.52 -9.67 3.06
N THR A 117 9.45 -8.96 3.39
CA THR A 117 8.15 -9.13 2.71
C THR A 117 8.19 -8.68 1.25
N CYS A 118 8.88 -7.57 0.97
CA CYS A 118 9.07 -7.08 -0.40
C CYS A 118 9.84 -8.10 -1.25
N LYS A 119 10.92 -8.67 -0.70
CA LYS A 119 11.71 -9.71 -1.38
C LYS A 119 10.86 -10.94 -1.67
N ALA A 120 10.11 -11.44 -0.70
CA ALA A 120 9.28 -12.62 -0.86
C ALA A 120 8.28 -12.47 -2.03
N CYS A 121 7.59 -11.33 -2.11
CA CYS A 121 6.67 -11.04 -3.21
C CYS A 121 7.41 -10.94 -4.56
N HIS A 122 8.54 -10.25 -4.61
CA HIS A 122 9.33 -10.10 -5.84
C HIS A 122 9.88 -11.42 -6.37
N ASP A 123 10.27 -12.35 -5.50
CA ASP A 123 10.80 -13.65 -5.92
C ASP A 123 9.74 -14.48 -6.68
N VAL A 124 8.46 -14.31 -6.33
CA VAL A 124 7.34 -15.05 -6.94
C VAL A 124 6.73 -14.31 -8.11
N HIS A 125 6.41 -13.02 -7.94
CA HIS A 125 5.56 -12.26 -8.85
C HIS A 125 6.31 -11.30 -9.78
N ARG A 126 7.65 -11.28 -9.76
CA ARG A 126 8.48 -10.42 -10.61
C ARG A 126 9.50 -11.22 -11.38
N GLU A 127 9.65 -10.92 -12.67
CA GLU A 127 10.69 -11.47 -13.52
C GLU A 127 11.56 -10.35 -14.09
N GLN A 128 12.87 -10.48 -13.96
CA GLN A 128 13.81 -9.56 -14.60
C GLN A 128 14.02 -9.96 -16.06
N LEU A 129 13.86 -8.99 -16.95
CA LEU A 129 14.09 -9.16 -18.38
C LEU A 129 15.57 -8.93 -18.74
N PRO A 130 16.02 -9.38 -19.94
CA PRO A 130 17.41 -9.20 -20.38
C PRO A 130 17.90 -7.75 -20.42
N ASP A 131 16.99 -6.81 -20.66
CA ASP A 131 17.25 -5.35 -20.65
C ASP A 131 17.29 -4.74 -19.24
N LYS A 132 17.26 -5.60 -18.20
CA LYS A 132 17.21 -5.22 -16.78
C LYS A 132 15.92 -4.52 -16.33
N THR A 133 14.91 -4.46 -17.16
CA THR A 133 13.56 -4.09 -16.74
C THR A 133 12.87 -5.26 -16.05
N TYR A 134 11.69 -5.02 -15.50
CA TYR A 134 10.93 -6.04 -14.80
C TYR A 134 9.51 -6.11 -15.35
N LYS A 135 8.99 -7.32 -15.46
CA LYS A 135 7.58 -7.57 -15.69
C LYS A 135 6.96 -8.29 -14.50
N ILE A 136 5.67 -8.15 -14.37
CA ILE A 136 4.84 -8.90 -13.42
C ILE A 136 4.56 -10.28 -14.02
N LYS A 137 4.71 -11.32 -13.19
CA LYS A 137 4.37 -12.71 -13.58
C LYS A 137 2.91 -12.99 -13.30
#